data_7af68a8f26f793297036fff4085d4894
#
_entry.id   7af68a8f26f793297036fff4085d4894
#
_cell.length_a   1.000
_cell.length_b   1.000
_cell.length_c   1.000
_cell.angle_alpha   90.00
_cell.angle_beta   90.00
_cell.angle_gamma   90.00
#
_symmetry.space_group_name_H-M   'P 1'
#
loop_
_entity.id
_entity.type
_entity.pdbx_description
1 polymer ?
#
loop_
_entity_poly.entity_id
_entity_poly.type
_entity_poly.pdbx_seq_one_letter_code
_entity_poly.pdbx_strand_id
1 'polypeptide(L)'
;MDCDKSLVLKTIAPEMGMGLKMINGLPVPPTYFSDMCAVDNIPALTRFFSDDYGLDISQTMSVIKEPAQLERLLIVQENKLSARVVNSARLAKELLSSKQNITLPLHYIEDDFDVEISQDSLKKALKPWLDKVKALVVECLESSSEKPEVVMITGGMSLSPIVVDALYENLLTGLPRLENDAFNSVCEGLAIQAAKHA
;
A
#
# COMPACT_ATOMS: atom_id res chain seq x y z
N MET A 1 -3.79 3.90 3.30
CA MET A 1 -4.31 2.87 2.40
C MET A 1 -3.66 2.84 1.01
N ASP A 2 -3.38 3.97 0.39
CA ASP A 2 -2.72 3.97 -0.94
C ASP A 2 -1.38 3.23 -0.98
N CYS A 3 -0.58 3.33 0.07
CA CYS A 3 0.70 2.63 0.19
C CYS A 3 0.53 1.11 0.27
N ASP A 4 -0.46 0.63 1.03
CA ASP A 4 -0.72 -0.80 1.20
C ASP A 4 -1.25 -1.39 -0.11
N LYS A 5 -2.18 -0.70 -0.77
CA LYS A 5 -2.67 -1.03 -2.12
C LYS A 5 -1.53 -1.09 -3.14
N SER A 6 -0.64 -0.09 -3.13
CA SER A 6 0.51 -0.05 -4.04
C SER A 6 1.46 -1.23 -3.79
N LEU A 7 1.65 -1.63 -2.53
CA LEU A 7 2.47 -2.79 -2.20
C LEU A 7 1.82 -4.09 -2.69
N VAL A 8 0.50 -4.28 -2.49
CA VAL A 8 -0.22 -5.43 -3.05
C VAL A 8 -0.02 -5.51 -4.56
N LEU A 9 -0.27 -4.41 -5.28
CA LEU A 9 -0.17 -4.37 -6.75
C LEU A 9 1.26 -4.63 -7.26
N LYS A 10 2.29 -4.33 -6.47
CA LYS A 10 3.70 -4.51 -6.86
C LYS A 10 4.28 -5.87 -6.49
N THR A 11 3.72 -6.54 -5.48
CA THR A 11 4.34 -7.76 -4.93
C THR A 11 3.40 -8.96 -4.90
N ILE A 12 2.16 -8.81 -4.48
CA ILE A 12 1.20 -9.92 -4.34
C ILE A 12 0.42 -10.14 -5.65
N ALA A 13 -0.06 -9.09 -6.28
CA ALA A 13 -0.89 -9.18 -7.48
C ALA A 13 -0.17 -9.85 -8.68
N PRO A 14 1.14 -9.68 -8.91
CA PRO A 14 1.86 -10.47 -9.93
C PRO A 14 1.77 -11.98 -9.70
N GLU A 15 1.86 -12.43 -8.45
CA GLU A 15 1.75 -13.85 -8.06
C GLU A 15 0.31 -14.38 -8.17
N MET A 16 -0.65 -13.48 -8.37
CA MET A 16 -2.06 -13.77 -8.62
C MET A 16 -2.46 -13.53 -10.08
N GLY A 17 -1.49 -13.40 -10.99
CA GLY A 17 -1.72 -13.29 -12.43
C GLY A 17 -1.74 -11.88 -13.01
N MET A 18 -1.44 -10.84 -12.22
CA MET A 18 -1.31 -9.49 -12.77
C MET A 18 -0.12 -9.38 -13.72
N GLY A 19 -0.40 -8.98 -14.96
CA GLY A 19 0.60 -8.88 -16.02
C GLY A 19 0.70 -10.10 -16.92
N LEU A 20 0.00 -11.20 -16.63
CA LEU A 20 -0.16 -12.30 -17.56
C LEU A 20 -0.86 -11.84 -18.85
N LYS A 21 -0.55 -12.54 -19.93
CA LYS A 21 -1.17 -12.30 -21.23
C LYS A 21 -2.14 -13.41 -21.59
N MET A 22 -3.29 -13.01 -22.07
CA MET A 22 -4.27 -13.90 -22.69
C MET A 22 -3.74 -14.43 -24.04
N ILE A 23 -4.35 -15.47 -24.57
CA ILE A 23 -4.00 -16.11 -25.87
C ILE A 23 -4.01 -15.09 -27.02
N ASN A 24 -4.88 -14.10 -26.95
CA ASN A 24 -4.99 -12.99 -27.94
C ASN A 24 -3.88 -11.92 -27.78
N GLY A 25 -2.94 -12.08 -26.83
CA GLY A 25 -1.84 -11.16 -26.56
C GLY A 25 -2.18 -9.97 -25.65
N LEU A 26 -3.45 -9.75 -25.33
CA LEU A 26 -3.85 -8.69 -24.40
C LEU A 26 -3.51 -9.09 -22.96
N PRO A 27 -3.17 -8.12 -22.10
CA PRO A 27 -2.94 -8.41 -20.69
C PRO A 27 -4.25 -8.77 -19.97
N VAL A 28 -4.15 -9.60 -18.93
CA VAL A 28 -5.24 -9.77 -17.96
C VAL A 28 -5.66 -8.38 -17.45
N PRO A 29 -6.97 -8.09 -17.34
CA PRO A 29 -7.46 -6.76 -16.97
C PRO A 29 -6.87 -6.26 -15.65
N PRO A 30 -6.11 -5.15 -15.63
CA PRO A 30 -5.53 -4.61 -14.39
C PRO A 30 -6.59 -4.17 -13.38
N THR A 31 -7.81 -3.93 -13.85
CA THR A 31 -8.98 -3.57 -13.02
C THR A 31 -9.32 -4.65 -12.01
N TYR A 32 -9.11 -5.92 -12.31
CA TYR A 32 -9.34 -7.02 -11.37
C TYR A 32 -8.57 -6.81 -10.07
N PHE A 33 -7.29 -6.46 -10.17
CA PHE A 33 -6.42 -6.27 -9.03
C PHE A 33 -6.64 -4.92 -8.33
N SER A 34 -6.96 -3.88 -9.09
CA SER A 34 -7.29 -2.57 -8.50
C SER A 34 -8.59 -2.60 -7.72
N ASP A 35 -9.60 -3.32 -8.21
CA ASP A 35 -10.90 -3.47 -7.53
C ASP A 35 -10.77 -4.41 -6.31
N MET A 36 -9.98 -5.48 -6.41
CA MET A 36 -9.60 -6.31 -5.27
C MET A 36 -9.02 -5.49 -4.11
N CYS A 37 -8.19 -4.50 -4.42
CA CYS A 37 -7.55 -3.66 -3.41
C CYS A 37 -8.39 -2.46 -2.96
N ALA A 38 -9.58 -2.25 -3.50
CA ALA A 38 -10.40 -1.05 -3.25
C ALA A 38 -11.22 -1.15 -1.96
N VAL A 39 -10.59 -1.56 -0.84
CA VAL A 39 -11.26 -1.84 0.45
C VAL A 39 -11.87 -0.61 1.11
N ASP A 40 -11.50 0.59 0.69
CA ASP A 40 -12.05 1.89 1.10
C ASP A 40 -13.09 2.44 0.12
N ASN A 41 -13.33 1.75 -1.00
CA ASN A 41 -14.32 2.10 -2.01
C ASN A 41 -15.41 1.01 -2.09
N ILE A 42 -16.48 1.19 -1.29
CA ILE A 42 -17.56 0.22 -1.18
C ILE A 42 -18.17 -0.14 -2.55
N PRO A 43 -18.50 0.80 -3.46
CA PRO A 43 -19.01 0.46 -4.78
C PRO A 43 -18.06 -0.42 -5.61
N ALA A 44 -16.76 -0.14 -5.63
CA ALA A 44 -15.78 -0.94 -6.36
C ALA A 44 -15.65 -2.34 -5.75
N LEU A 45 -15.61 -2.43 -4.43
CA LEU A 45 -15.50 -3.69 -3.71
C LEU A 45 -16.76 -4.55 -3.88
N THR A 46 -17.96 -3.95 -3.85
CA THR A 46 -19.23 -4.65 -4.09
C THR A 46 -19.27 -5.21 -5.52
N ARG A 47 -18.82 -4.43 -6.50
CA ARG A 47 -18.69 -4.92 -7.89
C ARG A 47 -17.72 -6.09 -7.98
N PHE A 48 -16.55 -5.98 -7.35
CA PHE A 48 -15.55 -7.06 -7.35
C PHE A 48 -16.10 -8.38 -6.77
N PHE A 49 -16.97 -8.31 -5.76
CA PHE A 49 -17.56 -9.50 -5.12
C PHE A 49 -18.88 -9.97 -5.76
N SER A 50 -19.27 -9.43 -6.91
CA SER A 50 -20.45 -9.91 -7.63
C SER A 50 -20.18 -11.23 -8.37
N ASP A 51 -21.20 -12.04 -8.54
CA ASP A 51 -21.11 -13.30 -9.29
C ASP A 51 -20.68 -13.08 -10.75
N ASP A 52 -21.17 -12.00 -11.37
CA ASP A 52 -20.78 -11.62 -12.74
C ASP A 52 -19.27 -11.35 -12.86
N TYR A 53 -18.68 -10.75 -11.83
CA TYR A 53 -17.24 -10.50 -11.80
C TYR A 53 -16.43 -11.80 -11.66
N GLY A 54 -16.88 -12.72 -10.82
CA GLY A 54 -16.29 -14.05 -10.70
C GLY A 54 -16.35 -14.84 -12.01
N LEU A 55 -17.50 -14.75 -12.72
CA LEU A 55 -17.65 -15.35 -14.06
C LEU A 55 -16.67 -14.74 -15.07
N ASP A 56 -16.47 -13.42 -15.07
CA ASP A 56 -15.52 -12.73 -15.96
C ASP A 56 -14.07 -13.17 -15.69
N ILE A 57 -13.68 -13.29 -14.41
CA ILE A 57 -12.37 -13.85 -14.04
C ILE A 57 -12.24 -15.29 -14.55
N SER A 58 -13.24 -16.14 -14.35
CA SER A 58 -13.24 -17.54 -14.78
C SER A 58 -13.15 -17.68 -16.31
N GLN A 59 -13.85 -16.82 -17.06
CA GLN A 59 -13.75 -16.76 -18.51
C GLN A 59 -12.34 -16.34 -18.95
N THR A 60 -11.75 -15.36 -18.26
CA THR A 60 -10.38 -14.93 -18.52
C THR A 60 -9.37 -16.06 -18.26
N MET A 61 -9.56 -16.85 -17.20
CA MET A 61 -8.73 -18.04 -16.92
C MET A 61 -8.73 -19.05 -18.07
N SER A 62 -9.85 -19.23 -18.76
CA SER A 62 -9.96 -20.17 -19.88
C SER A 62 -9.13 -19.78 -21.13
N VAL A 63 -8.70 -18.53 -21.20
CA VAL A 63 -7.95 -17.97 -22.33
C VAL A 63 -6.54 -17.52 -21.98
N ILE A 64 -5.98 -17.98 -20.86
CA ILE A 64 -4.58 -17.80 -20.48
C ILE A 64 -3.85 -19.13 -20.43
N LYS A 65 -2.50 -19.10 -20.56
CA LYS A 65 -1.69 -20.33 -20.58
C LYS A 65 -1.47 -20.93 -19.19
N GLU A 66 -1.41 -20.10 -18.18
CA GLU A 66 -1.09 -20.47 -16.79
C GLU A 66 -2.22 -19.99 -15.85
N PRO A 67 -3.37 -20.70 -15.81
CA PRO A 67 -4.54 -20.26 -15.07
C PRO A 67 -4.35 -20.31 -13.54
N ALA A 68 -3.45 -21.12 -13.02
CA ALA A 68 -3.26 -21.34 -11.59
C ALA A 68 -3.02 -20.03 -10.80
N GLN A 69 -2.29 -19.08 -11.37
CA GLN A 69 -2.08 -17.80 -10.69
C GLN A 69 -3.38 -16.98 -10.58
N LEU A 70 -4.21 -16.99 -11.62
CA LEU A 70 -5.48 -16.25 -11.61
C LEU A 70 -6.54 -16.94 -10.75
N GLU A 71 -6.41 -18.24 -10.50
CA GLU A 71 -7.25 -18.99 -9.56
C GLU A 71 -7.15 -18.42 -8.15
N ARG A 72 -5.96 -17.98 -7.72
CA ARG A 72 -5.76 -17.28 -6.45
C ARG A 72 -6.60 -16.00 -6.34
N LEU A 73 -6.71 -15.25 -7.44
CA LEU A 73 -7.57 -14.06 -7.49
C LEU A 73 -9.05 -14.43 -7.36
N LEU A 74 -9.47 -15.52 -8.03
CA LEU A 74 -10.84 -16.02 -7.94
C LEU A 74 -11.16 -16.46 -6.50
N ILE A 75 -10.26 -17.16 -5.83
CA ILE A 75 -10.39 -17.53 -4.41
C ILE A 75 -10.59 -16.30 -3.53
N VAL A 76 -9.81 -15.24 -3.76
CA VAL A 76 -9.96 -13.97 -3.03
C VAL A 76 -11.32 -13.33 -3.29
N GLN A 77 -11.80 -13.38 -4.52
CA GLN A 77 -13.09 -12.84 -4.92
C GLN A 77 -14.25 -13.61 -4.26
N GLU A 78 -14.29 -14.93 -4.41
CA GLU A 78 -15.36 -15.81 -3.90
C GLU A 78 -15.44 -15.79 -2.36
N ASN A 79 -14.29 -15.83 -1.70
CA ASN A 79 -14.21 -15.86 -0.22
C ASN A 79 -14.12 -14.46 0.40
N LYS A 80 -14.27 -13.39 -0.38
CA LYS A 80 -14.28 -11.99 0.08
C LYS A 80 -13.03 -11.59 0.89
N LEU A 81 -11.85 -12.04 0.46
CA LEU A 81 -10.60 -11.91 1.21
C LEU A 81 -9.83 -10.60 0.96
N SER A 82 -10.36 -9.66 0.17
CA SER A 82 -9.69 -8.39 -0.21
C SER A 82 -9.11 -7.64 1.00
N ALA A 83 -9.89 -7.48 2.06
CA ALA A 83 -9.43 -6.79 3.27
C ALA A 83 -8.26 -7.54 3.94
N ARG A 84 -8.27 -8.88 3.90
CA ARG A 84 -7.19 -9.70 4.45
C ARG A 84 -5.90 -9.56 3.64
N VAL A 85 -6.01 -9.53 2.31
CA VAL A 85 -4.86 -9.31 1.41
C VAL A 85 -4.22 -7.94 1.65
N VAL A 86 -5.03 -6.86 1.71
CA VAL A 86 -4.52 -5.51 1.97
C VAL A 86 -3.92 -5.40 3.37
N ASN A 87 -4.53 -6.05 4.38
CA ASN A 87 -3.96 -6.07 5.73
C ASN A 87 -2.64 -6.86 5.81
N SER A 88 -2.50 -7.95 5.06
CA SER A 88 -1.21 -8.68 4.96
C SER A 88 -0.10 -7.79 4.39
N ALA A 89 -0.40 -6.98 3.38
CA ALA A 89 0.56 -5.99 2.84
C ALA A 89 0.88 -4.89 3.87
N ARG A 90 -0.09 -4.44 4.68
CA ARG A 90 0.17 -3.50 5.77
C ARG A 90 1.17 -4.06 6.79
N LEU A 91 0.96 -5.31 7.22
CA LEU A 91 1.89 -6.00 8.12
C LEU A 91 3.28 -6.19 7.49
N ALA A 92 3.34 -6.55 6.20
CA ALA A 92 4.58 -6.64 5.44
C ALA A 92 5.35 -5.30 5.45
N LYS A 93 4.66 -4.19 5.20
CA LYS A 93 5.23 -2.84 5.25
C LYS A 93 5.81 -2.51 6.63
N GLU A 94 5.10 -2.84 7.70
CA GLU A 94 5.56 -2.64 9.09
C GLU A 94 6.83 -3.46 9.38
N LEU A 95 6.86 -4.74 8.99
CA LEU A 95 8.03 -5.60 9.16
C LEU A 95 9.24 -5.12 8.35
N LEU A 96 9.04 -4.63 7.13
CA LEU A 96 10.09 -4.10 6.26
C LEU A 96 10.67 -2.77 6.75
N SER A 97 10.08 -2.13 7.76
CA SER A 97 10.71 -0.98 8.42
C SER A 97 11.98 -1.37 9.19
N SER A 98 12.12 -2.64 9.60
CA SER A 98 13.27 -3.15 10.34
C SER A 98 14.01 -4.30 9.65
N LYS A 99 13.39 -4.97 8.66
CA LYS A 99 13.96 -6.12 7.95
C LYS A 99 14.17 -5.77 6.48
N GLN A 100 15.23 -6.29 5.87
CA GLN A 100 15.50 -6.07 4.44
C GLN A 100 14.61 -6.93 3.53
N ASN A 101 14.32 -8.15 3.95
CA ASN A 101 13.49 -9.11 3.22
C ASN A 101 12.57 -9.82 4.21
N ILE A 102 11.40 -10.18 3.75
CA ILE A 102 10.42 -10.99 4.47
C ILE A 102 9.78 -11.99 3.52
N THR A 103 9.38 -13.13 4.06
CA THR A 103 8.44 -14.07 3.44
C THR A 103 7.06 -13.80 4.01
N LEU A 104 6.10 -13.44 3.18
CA LEU A 104 4.72 -13.16 3.56
C LEU A 104 3.85 -14.39 3.28
N PRO A 105 3.39 -15.12 4.32
CA PRO A 105 2.52 -16.26 4.13
C PRO A 105 1.09 -15.81 3.78
N LEU A 106 0.56 -16.32 2.69
CA LEU A 106 -0.80 -16.09 2.23
C LEU A 106 -1.59 -17.42 2.16
N HIS A 107 -1.31 -18.34 3.09
CA HIS A 107 -1.88 -19.69 3.15
C HIS A 107 -3.41 -19.72 3.29
N TYR A 108 -4.03 -18.60 3.55
CA TYR A 108 -5.49 -18.46 3.53
C TYR A 108 -6.07 -18.34 2.11
N ILE A 109 -5.21 -18.20 1.09
CA ILE A 109 -5.59 -18.22 -0.33
C ILE A 109 -5.32 -19.59 -0.91
N GLU A 110 -4.10 -20.11 -0.72
CA GLU A 110 -3.66 -21.41 -1.23
C GLU A 110 -2.59 -21.96 -0.27
N ASP A 111 -2.61 -23.28 -0.02
CA ASP A 111 -1.60 -23.92 0.82
C ASP A 111 -0.20 -23.67 0.25
N ASP A 112 0.77 -23.37 1.12
CA ASP A 112 2.16 -23.05 0.78
C ASP A 112 2.35 -21.80 -0.12
N PHE A 113 1.32 -20.93 -0.24
CA PHE A 113 1.45 -19.68 -0.97
C PHE A 113 2.18 -18.63 -0.14
N ASP A 114 3.45 -18.47 -0.44
CA ASP A 114 4.36 -17.50 0.17
C ASP A 114 4.82 -16.48 -0.86
N VAL A 115 4.94 -15.21 -0.46
CA VAL A 115 5.42 -14.12 -1.31
C VAL A 115 6.65 -13.47 -0.68
N GLU A 116 7.77 -13.50 -1.40
CA GLU A 116 8.99 -12.81 -0.98
C GLU A 116 8.89 -11.31 -1.27
N ILE A 117 9.08 -10.49 -0.24
CA ILE A 117 9.00 -9.04 -0.35
C ILE A 117 10.26 -8.41 0.25
N SER A 118 10.89 -7.54 -0.53
CA SER A 118 12.10 -6.80 -0.14
C SER A 118 11.81 -5.33 0.18
N GLN A 119 12.72 -4.67 0.90
CA GLN A 119 12.68 -3.22 1.05
C GLN A 119 12.74 -2.48 -0.30
N ASP A 120 13.44 -3.04 -1.30
CA ASP A 120 13.48 -2.44 -2.64
C ASP A 120 12.11 -2.51 -3.34
N SER A 121 11.37 -3.61 -3.17
CA SER A 121 10.00 -3.72 -3.64
C SER A 121 9.09 -2.70 -2.95
N LEU A 122 9.25 -2.52 -1.65
CA LEU A 122 8.54 -1.51 -0.87
C LEU A 122 8.88 -0.08 -1.34
N LYS A 123 10.16 0.26 -1.53
CA LYS A 123 10.59 1.56 -2.07
C LYS A 123 9.95 1.84 -3.42
N LYS A 124 9.95 0.86 -4.33
CA LYS A 124 9.31 0.97 -5.65
C LYS A 124 7.79 1.15 -5.55
N ALA A 125 7.14 0.47 -4.60
CA ALA A 125 5.71 0.60 -4.37
C ALA A 125 5.32 1.97 -3.79
N LEU A 126 6.15 2.51 -2.89
CA LEU A 126 5.93 3.81 -2.25
C LEU A 126 6.30 5.00 -3.13
N LYS A 127 7.15 4.81 -4.15
CA LYS A 127 7.69 5.92 -4.96
C LYS A 127 6.61 6.88 -5.49
N PRO A 128 5.51 6.45 -6.13
CA PRO A 128 4.51 7.38 -6.65
C PRO A 128 3.83 8.22 -5.57
N TRP A 129 3.64 7.66 -4.38
CA TRP A 129 3.11 8.36 -3.22
C TRP A 129 4.14 9.34 -2.64
N LEU A 130 5.39 8.91 -2.48
CA LEU A 130 6.49 9.76 -2.02
C LEU A 130 6.73 10.94 -2.95
N ASP A 131 6.69 10.74 -4.25
CA ASP A 131 6.85 11.82 -5.24
C ASP A 131 5.76 12.90 -5.06
N LYS A 132 4.50 12.49 -4.78
CA LYS A 132 3.40 13.42 -4.47
C LYS A 132 3.63 14.17 -3.17
N VAL A 133 4.06 13.46 -2.10
CA VAL A 133 4.36 14.09 -0.81
C VAL A 133 5.50 15.10 -0.95
N LYS A 134 6.55 14.73 -1.66
CA LYS A 134 7.67 15.64 -1.96
C LYS A 134 7.22 16.91 -2.69
N ALA A 135 6.39 16.76 -3.70
CA ALA A 135 5.83 17.90 -4.44
C ALA A 135 5.02 18.84 -3.54
N LEU A 136 4.19 18.29 -2.65
CA LEU A 136 3.44 19.09 -1.68
C LEU A 136 4.35 19.80 -0.66
N VAL A 137 5.42 19.16 -0.22
CA VAL A 137 6.41 19.78 0.68
C VAL A 137 7.10 20.94 -0.02
N VAL A 138 7.50 20.77 -1.28
CA VAL A 138 8.11 21.85 -2.10
C VAL A 138 7.15 23.02 -2.23
N GLU A 139 5.91 22.77 -2.64
CA GLU A 139 4.86 23.80 -2.78
C GLU A 139 4.64 24.55 -1.45
N CYS A 140 4.60 23.82 -0.33
CA CYS A 140 4.47 24.43 0.99
C CYS A 140 5.65 25.32 1.35
N LEU A 141 6.88 24.89 1.07
CA LEU A 141 8.11 25.66 1.33
C LEU A 141 8.18 26.92 0.45
N GLU A 142 7.79 26.82 -0.81
CA GLU A 142 7.80 27.95 -1.76
C GLU A 142 6.69 28.98 -1.46
N SER A 143 5.55 28.53 -0.94
CA SER A 143 4.42 29.41 -0.59
C SER A 143 4.57 30.07 0.78
N SER A 144 5.50 29.61 1.61
CA SER A 144 5.74 30.16 2.95
C SER A 144 6.52 31.46 2.86
N SER A 145 6.07 32.48 3.60
CA SER A 145 6.80 33.76 3.77
C SER A 145 8.03 33.63 4.68
N GLU A 146 8.07 32.59 5.52
CA GLU A 146 9.14 32.34 6.48
C GLU A 146 9.79 30.97 6.23
N LYS A 147 11.08 30.88 6.48
CA LYS A 147 11.81 29.60 6.39
C LYS A 147 11.50 28.74 7.62
N PRO A 148 11.24 27.45 7.46
CA PRO A 148 11.06 26.56 8.59
C PRO A 148 12.36 26.42 9.39
N GLU A 149 12.26 26.44 10.71
CA GLU A 149 13.39 26.24 11.62
C GLU A 149 13.49 24.78 12.09
N VAL A 150 12.37 24.05 12.05
CA VAL A 150 12.27 22.68 12.55
C VAL A 150 11.21 21.91 11.78
N VAL A 151 11.39 20.60 11.68
CA VAL A 151 10.42 19.69 11.04
C VAL A 151 9.90 18.69 12.05
N MET A 152 8.59 18.56 12.13
CA MET A 152 7.93 17.50 12.89
C MET A 152 7.23 16.55 11.91
N ILE A 153 7.59 15.25 11.97
CA ILE A 153 6.93 14.20 11.18
C ILE A 153 6.13 13.34 12.14
N THR A 154 4.82 13.25 11.93
CA THR A 154 3.89 12.52 12.81
C THR A 154 3.05 11.52 12.00
N GLY A 155 2.38 10.59 12.71
CA GLY A 155 1.59 9.52 12.12
C GLY A 155 2.41 8.26 11.81
N GLY A 156 1.76 7.13 11.57
CA GLY A 156 2.41 5.81 11.44
C GLY A 156 3.52 5.73 10.39
N MET A 157 3.45 6.52 9.31
CA MET A 157 4.50 6.55 8.29
C MET A 157 5.78 7.26 8.73
N SER A 158 5.75 8.06 9.81
CA SER A 158 6.94 8.68 10.41
C SER A 158 7.88 7.66 11.05
N LEU A 159 7.40 6.45 11.29
CA LEU A 159 8.19 5.34 11.83
C LEU A 159 8.92 4.55 10.72
N SER A 160 8.64 4.82 9.46
CA SER A 160 9.32 4.17 8.34
C SER A 160 10.60 4.92 7.97
N PRO A 161 11.80 4.33 8.16
CA PRO A 161 13.06 4.95 7.75
C PRO A 161 13.05 5.31 6.26
N ILE A 162 12.47 4.44 5.41
CA ILE A 162 12.36 4.66 3.97
C ILE A 162 11.67 6.00 3.65
N VAL A 163 10.61 6.34 4.39
CA VAL A 163 9.86 7.58 4.18
C VAL A 163 10.62 8.77 4.71
N VAL A 164 11.15 8.66 5.91
CA VAL A 164 11.90 9.73 6.57
C VAL A 164 13.14 10.08 5.76
N ASP A 165 13.96 9.09 5.40
CA ASP A 165 15.18 9.29 4.61
C ASP A 165 14.86 9.92 3.26
N ALA A 166 13.80 9.43 2.57
CA ALA A 166 13.39 9.98 1.28
C ALA A 166 12.99 11.47 1.35
N LEU A 167 12.44 11.95 2.47
CA LEU A 167 12.08 13.35 2.66
C LEU A 167 13.31 14.20 3.02
N TYR A 168 14.23 13.64 3.82
CA TYR A 168 15.40 14.37 4.27
C TYR A 168 16.51 14.45 3.22
N GLU A 169 16.68 13.45 2.35
CA GLU A 169 17.79 13.38 1.39
C GLU A 169 18.00 14.66 0.56
N ASN A 170 16.92 15.34 0.16
CA ASN A 170 17.03 16.49 -0.74
C ASN A 170 16.16 17.71 -0.38
N LEU A 171 15.15 17.55 0.48
CA LEU A 171 14.17 18.60 0.73
C LEU A 171 14.33 19.24 2.12
N LEU A 172 14.60 18.44 3.13
CA LEU A 172 14.62 18.86 4.53
C LEU A 172 16.03 18.80 5.13
N THR A 173 17.04 18.64 4.27
CA THR A 173 18.46 18.57 4.67
C THR A 173 18.87 19.80 5.49
N GLY A 174 19.45 19.55 6.66
CA GLY A 174 19.91 20.62 7.56
C GLY A 174 18.83 21.16 8.51
N LEU A 175 17.57 20.78 8.35
CA LEU A 175 16.51 21.14 9.30
C LEU A 175 16.51 20.13 10.46
N PRO A 176 16.52 20.58 11.73
CA PRO A 176 16.40 19.69 12.86
C PRO A 176 15.03 19.00 12.86
N ARG A 177 15.02 17.72 13.20
CA ARG A 177 13.79 16.96 13.39
C ARG A 177 13.36 17.05 14.85
N LEU A 178 12.12 17.48 15.07
CA LEU A 178 11.50 17.37 16.39
C LEU A 178 11.00 15.93 16.58
N GLU A 179 11.53 15.27 17.60
CA GLU A 179 11.03 13.96 18.01
C GLU A 179 9.69 14.11 18.73
N ASN A 180 8.72 13.30 18.37
CA ASN A 180 7.41 13.25 18.97
C ASN A 180 6.91 11.82 18.98
N ASP A 181 5.93 11.53 19.85
CA ASP A 181 5.19 10.28 19.78
C ASP A 181 4.28 10.30 18.54
N ALA A 182 4.60 9.44 17.58
CA ALA A 182 3.93 9.38 16.28
C ALA A 182 2.43 9.08 16.37
N PHE A 183 1.99 8.40 17.44
CA PHE A 183 0.59 7.98 17.63
C PHE A 183 -0.16 8.84 18.64
N ASN A 184 0.51 9.31 19.70
CA ASN A 184 -0.13 9.97 20.83
C ASN A 184 -0.14 11.50 20.74
N SER A 185 0.62 12.10 19.82
CA SER A 185 0.76 13.56 19.71
C SER A 185 -0.58 14.30 19.56
N VAL A 186 -1.57 13.71 18.90
CA VAL A 186 -2.92 14.27 18.77
C VAL A 186 -3.65 14.23 20.10
N CYS A 187 -3.61 13.09 20.81
CA CYS A 187 -4.25 12.92 22.11
C CYS A 187 -3.63 13.83 23.17
N GLU A 188 -2.31 13.95 23.17
CA GLU A 188 -1.59 14.88 24.07
C GLU A 188 -1.96 16.33 23.79
N GLY A 189 -2.00 16.73 22.52
CA GLY A 189 -2.44 18.07 22.13
C GLY A 189 -3.87 18.39 22.57
N LEU A 190 -4.78 17.44 22.41
CA LEU A 190 -6.17 17.58 22.88
C LEU A 190 -6.25 17.64 24.41
N ALA A 191 -5.46 16.84 25.13
CA ALA A 191 -5.41 16.88 26.60
C ALA A 191 -4.89 18.23 27.12
N ILE A 192 -3.82 18.77 26.51
CA ILE A 192 -3.27 20.08 26.84
C ILE A 192 -4.33 21.17 26.57
N GLN A 193 -5.04 21.09 25.45
CA GLN A 193 -6.08 22.07 25.12
C GLN A 193 -7.27 22.00 26.09
N ALA A 194 -7.72 20.79 26.44
CA ALA A 194 -8.78 20.60 27.44
C ALA A 194 -8.40 21.19 28.80
N ALA A 195 -7.15 20.96 29.25
CA ALA A 195 -6.68 21.51 30.52
C ALA A 195 -6.61 23.06 30.57
N LYS A 196 -6.51 23.74 29.42
CA LYS A 196 -6.55 25.21 29.36
C LYS A 196 -7.96 25.80 29.50
N HIS A 197 -8.99 24.99 29.30
CA HIS A 197 -10.38 25.38 29.35
C HIS A 197 -11.16 24.85 30.58
N ALA A 198 -10.45 24.08 31.44
CA ALA A 198 -10.95 23.62 32.73
C ALA A 198 -10.61 24.60 33.86
#